data_f56f1062603f133bf51157d6e298b1ab
#
_entry.id   f56f1062603f133bf51157d6e298b1ab
#
_cell.length_a   1.000
_cell.length_b   1.000
_cell.length_c   1.000
_cell.angle_alpha   90.00
_cell.angle_beta   90.00
_cell.angle_gamma   90.00
#
_symmetry.space_group_name_H-M   'P 1'
#
loop_
_entity.id
_entity.type
_entity.pdbx_description
1 polymer ?
#
loop_
_entity_poly.entity_id
_entity_poly.type
_entity_poly.pdbx_seq_one_letter_code
_entity_poly.pdbx_strand_id
1 'polypeptide(L)'
;MITVVTGRFNTETLYSNYEYRRKYGFKCIYCCPSELSPKILYDSPVFVIEMNNSTNKIEGVGLIKNRIQTNKYYKVHNDGNTNRYIYIGNYFIDRETLETYNPRLVYVLEIVLFKGKTHSKRGSGLTIIPEKVLKFDICKGINIQKDIKNIFVYQFRDKISQGNVEIIETRENIETRETDDL
;
A
#
# COMPACT_ATOMS: atom_id res chain seq x y z
N MET A 1 12.76 -0.88 6.51
CA MET A 1 11.69 -1.88 6.16
C MET A 1 10.43 -1.11 5.74
N ILE A 2 9.83 -1.39 4.56
CA ILE A 2 8.62 -0.68 4.10
C ILE A 2 7.39 -1.28 4.78
N THR A 3 6.58 -0.47 5.45
CA THR A 3 5.36 -0.97 6.10
C THR A 3 4.27 -1.24 5.08
N VAL A 4 3.47 -2.30 5.31
CA VAL A 4 2.29 -2.62 4.50
C VAL A 4 1.03 -2.35 5.32
N VAL A 5 0.13 -1.55 4.76
CA VAL A 5 -1.17 -1.23 5.35
C VAL A 5 -2.30 -1.60 4.39
N THR A 6 -3.52 -1.67 4.91
CA THR A 6 -4.74 -1.84 4.11
C THR A 6 -5.55 -0.56 4.11
N GLY A 7 -6.03 -0.16 2.94
CA GLY A 7 -7.06 0.85 2.74
C GLY A 7 -8.37 0.17 2.32
N ARG A 8 -9.48 0.56 2.95
CA ARG A 8 -10.79 -0.09 2.73
C ARG A 8 -11.71 0.80 1.94
N PHE A 9 -12.30 0.22 0.93
CA PHE A 9 -13.31 0.83 0.08
C PHE A 9 -14.53 -0.08 -0.04
N ASN A 10 -15.69 0.49 -0.27
CA ASN A 10 -16.77 -0.16 -0.97
C ASN A 10 -16.70 0.23 -2.46
N THR A 11 -17.55 -0.34 -3.31
CA THR A 11 -17.54 -0.03 -4.75
C THR A 11 -17.74 1.46 -5.04
N GLU A 12 -18.62 2.13 -4.30
CA GLU A 12 -18.93 3.56 -4.48
C GLU A 12 -17.73 4.45 -4.11
N THR A 13 -17.13 4.23 -2.94
CA THR A 13 -15.98 5.03 -2.48
C THR A 13 -14.72 4.76 -3.31
N LEU A 14 -14.55 3.54 -3.82
CA LEU A 14 -13.47 3.20 -4.73
C LEU A 14 -13.65 3.93 -6.07
N TYR A 15 -14.87 3.92 -6.63
CA TYR A 15 -15.18 4.65 -7.84
C TYR A 15 -14.91 6.15 -7.68
N SER A 16 -15.41 6.76 -6.61
CA SER A 16 -15.17 8.18 -6.31
C SER A 16 -13.67 8.51 -6.21
N ASN A 17 -12.89 7.61 -5.61
CA ASN A 17 -11.45 7.76 -5.50
C ASN A 17 -10.77 7.69 -6.88
N TYR A 18 -11.14 6.73 -7.74
CA TYR A 18 -10.59 6.60 -9.08
C TYR A 18 -10.96 7.77 -9.99
N GLU A 19 -12.20 8.26 -9.94
CA GLU A 19 -12.63 9.45 -10.66
C GLU A 19 -11.81 10.68 -10.22
N TYR A 20 -11.56 10.84 -8.93
CA TYR A 20 -10.75 11.92 -8.41
C TYR A 20 -9.29 11.81 -8.91
N ARG A 21 -8.69 10.62 -8.87
CA ARG A 21 -7.34 10.36 -9.41
C ARG A 21 -7.26 10.74 -10.88
N ARG A 22 -8.22 10.26 -11.69
CA ARG A 22 -8.28 10.53 -13.12
C ARG A 22 -8.40 12.02 -13.41
N LYS A 23 -9.29 12.71 -12.72
CA LYS A 23 -9.56 14.14 -12.90
C LYS A 23 -8.34 15.02 -12.58
N TYR A 24 -7.60 14.69 -11.53
CA TYR A 24 -6.51 15.52 -11.03
C TYR A 24 -5.11 14.95 -11.28
N GLY A 25 -4.98 13.84 -12.01
CA GLY A 25 -3.70 13.25 -12.40
C GLY A 25 -2.95 12.51 -11.29
N PHE A 26 -3.61 12.11 -10.20
CA PHE A 26 -2.96 11.35 -9.13
C PHE A 26 -2.82 9.87 -9.49
N LYS A 27 -1.68 9.26 -9.16
CA LYS A 27 -1.50 7.81 -9.28
C LYS A 27 -2.22 7.07 -8.15
N CYS A 28 -2.04 7.52 -6.90
CA CYS A 28 -2.85 7.09 -5.78
C CYS A 28 -3.05 8.23 -4.78
N ILE A 29 -4.21 8.24 -4.11
CA ILE A 29 -4.58 9.16 -3.05
C ILE A 29 -5.43 8.42 -2.04
N TYR A 30 -5.12 8.58 -0.76
CA TYR A 30 -5.84 7.94 0.33
C TYR A 30 -6.31 8.97 1.33
N CYS A 31 -7.59 8.88 1.67
CA CYS A 31 -8.26 9.78 2.58
C CYS A 31 -8.66 9.01 3.83
N CYS A 32 -8.35 9.53 4.99
CA CYS A 32 -8.52 8.84 6.26
C CYS A 32 -9.14 9.75 7.31
N PRO A 33 -10.02 9.24 8.19
CA PRO A 33 -10.54 9.99 9.32
C PRO A 33 -9.52 10.14 10.46
N SER A 34 -8.45 9.35 10.45
CA SER A 34 -7.35 9.35 11.43
C SER A 34 -6.00 9.25 10.73
N GLU A 35 -4.95 9.69 11.40
CA GLU A 35 -3.58 9.53 10.93
C GLU A 35 -3.16 8.06 10.85
N LEU A 36 -2.12 7.80 10.06
CA LEU A 36 -1.41 6.53 10.09
C LEU A 36 -0.90 6.24 11.50
N SER A 37 -0.76 4.96 11.83
CA SER A 37 -0.23 4.51 13.12
C SER A 37 1.09 5.23 13.46
N PRO A 38 1.28 5.72 14.71
CA PRO A 38 2.53 6.35 15.15
C PRO A 38 3.73 5.38 15.14
N LYS A 39 3.49 4.07 14.97
CA LYS A 39 4.54 3.06 14.76
C LYS A 39 5.22 3.20 13.39
N ILE A 40 4.61 3.91 12.44
CA ILE A 40 5.16 4.15 11.12
C ILE A 40 5.90 5.49 11.16
N LEU A 41 7.20 5.47 10.95
CA LEU A 41 8.02 6.67 10.99
C LEU A 41 7.55 7.72 9.97
N TYR A 42 7.63 8.99 10.35
CA TYR A 42 7.33 10.10 9.46
C TYR A 42 8.18 10.03 8.19
N ASP A 43 7.61 10.37 7.05
CA ASP A 43 8.20 10.36 5.71
C ASP A 43 8.68 8.98 5.20
N SER A 44 8.48 7.91 5.98
CA SER A 44 8.83 6.56 5.53
C SER A 44 7.87 6.05 4.44
N PRO A 45 8.35 5.19 3.52
CA PRO A 45 7.51 4.60 2.48
C PRO A 45 6.52 3.57 3.07
N VAL A 46 5.31 3.57 2.53
CA VAL A 46 4.19 2.70 2.95
C VAL A 46 3.48 2.14 1.72
N PHE A 47 3.36 0.83 1.64
CA PHE A 47 2.49 0.18 0.67
C PHE A 47 1.05 0.14 1.20
N VAL A 48 0.11 0.57 0.38
CA VAL A 48 -1.32 0.56 0.69
C VAL A 48 -2.02 -0.45 -0.20
N ILE A 49 -2.47 -1.55 0.37
CA ILE A 49 -3.29 -2.54 -0.33
C ILE A 49 -4.72 -2.02 -0.37
N GLU A 50 -5.27 -1.83 -1.55
CA GLU A 50 -6.65 -1.38 -1.76
C GLU A 50 -7.61 -2.56 -1.69
N MET A 51 -8.46 -2.57 -0.65
CA MET A 51 -9.47 -3.59 -0.40
C MET A 51 -10.85 -3.09 -0.83
N ASN A 52 -11.49 -3.78 -1.77
CA ASN A 52 -12.90 -3.57 -2.09
C ASN A 52 -13.76 -4.51 -1.26
N ASN A 53 -14.37 -3.99 -0.21
CA ASN A 53 -15.19 -4.76 0.72
C ASN A 53 -16.52 -5.26 0.14
N SER A 54 -17.01 -4.63 -0.95
CA SER A 54 -18.23 -5.06 -1.64
C SER A 54 -18.01 -6.33 -2.46
N THR A 55 -16.85 -6.45 -3.09
CA THR A 55 -16.51 -7.58 -3.97
C THR A 55 -15.58 -8.61 -3.31
N ASN A 56 -15.03 -8.29 -2.14
CA ASN A 56 -13.96 -9.04 -1.46
C ASN A 56 -12.71 -9.24 -2.35
N LYS A 57 -12.33 -8.21 -3.09
CA LYS A 57 -11.17 -8.23 -3.98
C LYS A 57 -10.13 -7.19 -3.57
N ILE A 58 -8.88 -7.53 -3.86
CA ILE A 58 -7.79 -6.55 -3.89
C ILE A 58 -7.84 -5.86 -5.24
N GLU A 59 -7.85 -4.54 -5.25
CA GLU A 59 -7.95 -3.74 -6.47
C GLU A 59 -6.58 -3.22 -6.95
N GLY A 60 -5.62 -3.14 -6.04
CA GLY A 60 -4.27 -2.71 -6.36
C GLY A 60 -3.44 -2.40 -5.12
N VAL A 61 -2.23 -1.90 -5.35
CA VAL A 61 -1.33 -1.42 -4.30
C VAL A 61 -0.75 -0.08 -4.68
N GLY A 62 -0.95 0.92 -3.81
CA GLY A 62 -0.29 2.22 -3.93
C GLY A 62 0.96 2.30 -3.07
N LEU A 63 1.90 3.15 -3.46
CA LEU A 63 3.07 3.50 -2.67
C LEU A 63 3.00 4.98 -2.29
N ILE A 64 2.91 5.25 -1.00
CA ILE A 64 2.89 6.59 -0.42
C ILE A 64 4.07 6.79 0.52
N LYS A 65 4.31 8.04 0.91
CA LYS A 65 5.09 8.37 2.12
C LYS A 65 4.15 8.66 3.28
N ASN A 66 4.56 8.32 4.52
CA ASN A 66 3.82 8.72 5.73
C ASN A 66 3.99 10.23 5.97
N ARG A 67 3.40 11.03 5.08
CA ARG A 67 3.39 12.48 5.14
C ARG A 67 2.03 13.02 4.72
N ILE A 68 1.33 13.65 5.65
CA ILE A 68 0.01 14.24 5.41
C ILE A 68 0.15 15.45 4.48
N GLN A 69 -0.77 15.55 3.53
CA GLN A 69 -0.87 16.70 2.64
C GLN A 69 -1.73 17.79 3.30
N THR A 70 -1.13 18.96 3.49
CA THR A 70 -1.79 20.10 4.17
C THR A 70 -1.89 21.35 3.30
N ASN A 71 -1.44 21.26 2.05
CA ASN A 71 -1.34 22.40 1.14
C ASN A 71 -2.70 22.91 0.62
N LYS A 72 -3.74 22.06 0.64
CA LYS A 72 -5.12 22.41 0.26
C LYS A 72 -6.11 21.38 0.81
N TYR A 73 -7.40 21.70 0.70
CA TYR A 73 -8.46 20.73 0.99
C TYR A 73 -8.71 19.82 -0.23
N TYR A 74 -8.67 18.52 0.00
CA TYR A 74 -8.91 17.49 -1.00
C TYR A 74 -10.29 16.86 -0.77
N LYS A 75 -11.30 17.25 -1.57
CA LYS A 75 -12.65 16.67 -1.50
C LYS A 75 -12.75 15.44 -2.39
N VAL A 76 -12.18 14.34 -1.95
CA VAL A 76 -12.22 13.06 -2.69
C VAL A 76 -13.54 12.34 -2.46
N HIS A 77 -14.03 12.35 -1.23
CA HIS A 77 -15.30 11.75 -0.82
C HIS A 77 -16.28 12.82 -0.35
N ASN A 78 -17.58 12.50 -0.36
CA ASN A 78 -18.62 13.42 0.10
C ASN A 78 -18.58 13.61 1.62
N ASP A 79 -18.10 12.62 2.37
CA ASP A 79 -17.90 12.72 3.81
C ASP A 79 -16.62 13.50 4.15
N GLY A 80 -16.78 14.66 4.80
CA GLY A 80 -15.67 15.52 5.19
C GLY A 80 -14.74 14.90 6.23
N ASN A 81 -15.27 14.01 7.09
CA ASN A 81 -14.45 13.33 8.10
C ASN A 81 -13.47 12.34 7.45
N THR A 82 -13.89 11.67 6.38
CA THR A 82 -13.01 10.79 5.60
C THR A 82 -11.89 11.59 4.91
N ASN A 83 -12.15 12.84 4.49
CA ASN A 83 -11.14 13.69 3.84
C ASN A 83 -10.19 14.43 4.81
N ARG A 84 -10.11 14.01 6.07
CA ARG A 84 -9.37 14.75 7.11
C ARG A 84 -7.86 14.63 6.98
N TYR A 85 -7.37 13.42 6.72
CA TYR A 85 -5.95 13.14 6.54
C TYR A 85 -5.72 12.56 5.17
N ILE A 86 -4.86 13.20 4.39
CA ILE A 86 -4.62 12.89 2.98
C ILE A 86 -3.19 12.42 2.78
N TYR A 87 -3.05 11.28 2.11
CA TYR A 87 -1.77 10.72 1.69
C TYR A 87 -1.76 10.53 0.17
N ILE A 88 -0.72 11.03 -0.50
CA ILE A 88 -0.58 10.95 -1.97
C ILE A 88 0.68 10.17 -2.32
N GLY A 89 0.59 9.39 -3.39
CA GLY A 89 1.71 8.67 -3.93
C GLY A 89 1.79 8.76 -5.46
N ASN A 90 3.01 8.56 -5.96
CA ASN A 90 3.33 8.67 -7.38
C ASN A 90 3.37 7.31 -8.10
N TYR A 91 3.18 6.22 -7.36
CA TYR A 91 3.25 4.86 -7.88
C TYR A 91 2.04 4.06 -7.44
N PHE A 92 1.46 3.35 -8.39
CA PHE A 92 0.32 2.47 -8.18
C PHE A 92 0.45 1.26 -9.11
N ILE A 93 0.17 0.09 -8.61
CA ILE A 93 0.08 -1.16 -9.35
C ILE A 93 -1.35 -1.66 -9.22
N ASP A 94 -2.03 -1.83 -10.34
CA ASP A 94 -3.39 -2.37 -10.39
C ASP A 94 -3.42 -3.88 -10.15
N ARG A 95 -4.62 -4.40 -9.97
CA ARG A 95 -4.88 -5.82 -9.77
C ARG A 95 -4.33 -6.68 -10.89
N GLU A 96 -4.56 -6.30 -12.15
CA GLU A 96 -4.15 -7.07 -13.33
C GLU A 96 -2.63 -7.27 -13.35
N THR A 97 -1.91 -6.19 -13.09
CA THR A 97 -0.44 -6.24 -12.96
C THR A 97 0.00 -7.13 -11.80
N LEU A 98 -0.63 -7.01 -10.62
CA LEU A 98 -0.33 -7.88 -9.48
C LEU A 98 -0.56 -9.36 -9.79
N GLU A 99 -1.68 -9.70 -10.44
CA GLU A 99 -2.01 -11.08 -10.84
C GLU A 99 -1.05 -11.62 -11.90
N THR A 100 -0.59 -10.78 -12.82
CA THR A 100 0.40 -11.16 -13.84
C THR A 100 1.73 -11.54 -13.21
N TYR A 101 2.19 -10.77 -12.23
CA TYR A 101 3.49 -11.03 -11.60
C TYR A 101 3.44 -12.08 -10.48
N ASN A 102 2.39 -12.08 -9.68
CA ASN A 102 2.27 -13.00 -8.55
C ASN A 102 0.79 -13.30 -8.20
N PRO A 103 0.12 -14.17 -8.97
CA PRO A 103 -1.29 -14.50 -8.72
C PRO A 103 -1.50 -15.15 -7.35
N ARG A 104 -0.48 -15.87 -6.83
CA ARG A 104 -0.53 -16.47 -5.49
C ARG A 104 -0.57 -15.40 -4.39
N LEU A 105 0.17 -14.32 -4.54
CA LEU A 105 0.14 -13.20 -3.59
C LEU A 105 -1.28 -12.62 -3.50
N VAL A 106 -1.92 -12.33 -4.65
CA VAL A 106 -3.29 -11.79 -4.68
C VAL A 106 -4.27 -12.76 -4.03
N TYR A 107 -4.22 -14.04 -4.38
CA TYR A 107 -5.06 -15.07 -3.80
C TYR A 107 -4.92 -15.16 -2.27
N VAL A 108 -3.69 -15.20 -1.76
CA VAL A 108 -3.43 -15.26 -0.31
C VAL A 108 -3.91 -14.01 0.40
N LEU A 109 -3.65 -12.81 -0.16
CA LEU A 109 -4.16 -11.56 0.39
C LEU A 109 -5.70 -11.57 0.50
N GLU A 110 -6.40 -12.04 -0.53
CA GLU A 110 -7.87 -12.11 -0.50
C GLU A 110 -8.38 -13.09 0.56
N ILE A 111 -7.72 -14.21 0.76
CA ILE A 111 -8.10 -15.15 1.83
C ILE A 111 -7.89 -14.51 3.22
N VAL A 112 -6.70 -13.97 3.48
CA VAL A 112 -6.35 -13.52 4.84
C VAL A 112 -7.01 -12.18 5.21
N LEU A 113 -7.30 -11.33 4.23
CA LEU A 113 -7.88 -10.00 4.49
C LEU A 113 -9.40 -9.99 4.48
N PHE A 114 -10.06 -10.88 3.73
CA PHE A 114 -11.52 -10.86 3.60
C PHE A 114 -12.24 -12.03 4.29
N LYS A 115 -11.57 -13.16 4.54
CA LYS A 115 -12.20 -14.37 5.08
C LYS A 115 -11.84 -14.63 6.53
N GLY A 116 -12.69 -15.45 7.20
CA GLY A 116 -12.45 -15.90 8.57
C GLY A 116 -12.75 -14.86 9.65
N LYS A 117 -12.52 -15.25 10.91
CA LYS A 117 -12.81 -14.39 12.08
C LYS A 117 -11.85 -13.20 12.24
N THR A 118 -10.67 -13.30 11.64
CA THR A 118 -9.60 -12.29 11.73
C THR A 118 -9.52 -11.38 10.50
N HIS A 119 -10.56 -11.39 9.64
CA HIS A 119 -10.59 -10.56 8.44
C HIS A 119 -10.38 -9.07 8.74
N SER A 120 -9.82 -8.34 7.77
CA SER A 120 -9.50 -6.92 7.89
C SER A 120 -10.58 -5.98 7.33
N LYS A 121 -11.80 -6.46 7.08
CA LYS A 121 -12.91 -5.67 6.50
C LYS A 121 -13.41 -4.56 7.42
N ARG A 122 -13.27 -4.75 8.75
CA ARG A 122 -13.72 -3.79 9.76
C ARG A 122 -12.63 -2.76 10.04
N GLY A 123 -13.05 -1.57 10.46
CA GLY A 123 -12.18 -0.45 10.78
C GLY A 123 -12.24 0.64 9.70
N SER A 124 -11.60 1.77 9.98
CA SER A 124 -11.53 2.95 9.12
C SER A 124 -10.10 3.38 8.88
N GLY A 125 -9.88 4.14 7.83
CA GLY A 125 -8.56 4.65 7.46
C GLY A 125 -7.58 3.56 7.00
N LEU A 126 -6.30 3.90 7.08
CA LEU A 126 -5.20 3.00 6.74
C LEU A 126 -4.72 2.25 7.97
N THR A 127 -4.70 0.92 7.94
CA THR A 127 -4.31 0.10 9.10
C THR A 127 -3.24 -0.92 8.75
N ILE A 128 -2.26 -1.08 9.65
CA ILE A 128 -1.19 -2.08 9.50
C ILE A 128 -1.81 -3.48 9.49
N ILE A 129 -1.33 -4.35 8.60
CA ILE A 129 -1.74 -5.76 8.59
C ILE A 129 -1.22 -6.42 9.87
N PRO A 130 -2.09 -7.03 10.69
CA PRO A 130 -1.66 -7.66 11.93
C PRO A 130 -0.72 -8.84 11.66
N GLU A 131 0.40 -8.92 12.39
CA GLU A 131 1.37 -10.02 12.24
C GLU A 131 0.76 -11.42 12.38
N LYS A 132 -0.27 -11.57 13.24
CA LYS A 132 -0.98 -12.84 13.40
C LYS A 132 -1.58 -13.38 12.11
N VAL A 133 -2.01 -12.47 11.21
CA VAL A 133 -2.59 -12.83 9.90
C VAL A 133 -1.51 -13.38 8.98
N LEU A 134 -0.29 -12.86 9.07
CA LEU A 134 0.86 -13.28 8.28
C LEU A 134 1.40 -14.66 8.70
N LYS A 135 1.01 -15.14 9.88
CA LYS A 135 1.44 -16.46 10.43
C LYS A 135 0.52 -17.61 10.02
N PHE A 136 -0.55 -17.36 9.27
CA PHE A 136 -1.44 -18.43 8.80
C PHE A 136 -0.72 -19.35 7.82
N ASP A 137 -1.06 -20.65 7.84
CA ASP A 137 -0.44 -21.66 6.97
C ASP A 137 -0.50 -21.33 5.48
N ILE A 138 -1.57 -20.66 5.05
CA ILE A 138 -1.72 -20.21 3.66
C ILE A 138 -0.65 -19.19 3.24
N CYS A 139 -0.07 -18.46 4.20
CA CYS A 139 1.01 -17.49 3.97
C CYS A 139 2.39 -18.14 3.86
N LYS A 140 2.53 -19.46 4.11
CA LYS A 140 3.82 -20.12 3.99
C LYS A 140 4.43 -19.95 2.60
N GLY A 141 5.68 -19.49 2.56
CA GLY A 141 6.41 -19.22 1.33
C GLY A 141 6.05 -17.90 0.64
N ILE A 142 5.23 -17.04 1.28
CA ILE A 142 4.94 -15.68 0.82
C ILE A 142 5.48 -14.68 1.84
N ASN A 143 6.27 -13.74 1.35
CA ASN A 143 6.65 -12.56 2.10
C ASN A 143 5.97 -11.34 1.43
N ILE A 144 4.78 -10.98 1.93
CA ILE A 144 3.93 -9.95 1.34
C ILE A 144 4.71 -8.67 1.06
N GLN A 145 5.53 -8.22 2.02
CA GLN A 145 6.31 -7.00 1.91
C GLN A 145 7.39 -7.10 0.81
N LYS A 146 8.15 -8.20 0.81
CA LYS A 146 9.20 -8.46 -0.18
C LYS A 146 8.61 -8.65 -1.58
N ASP A 147 7.52 -9.41 -1.67
CA ASP A 147 6.88 -9.71 -2.95
C ASP A 147 6.29 -8.44 -3.58
N ILE A 148 5.59 -7.61 -2.81
CA ILE A 148 5.11 -6.31 -3.29
C ILE A 148 6.30 -5.42 -3.71
N LYS A 149 7.35 -5.30 -2.89
CA LYS A 149 8.55 -4.53 -3.21
C LYS A 149 9.15 -4.97 -4.55
N ASN A 150 9.30 -6.28 -4.77
CA ASN A 150 9.87 -6.82 -6.00
C ASN A 150 9.04 -6.44 -7.23
N ILE A 151 7.71 -6.50 -7.13
CA ILE A 151 6.82 -6.10 -8.24
C ILE A 151 6.98 -4.61 -8.53
N PHE A 152 7.03 -3.74 -7.51
CA PHE A 152 7.27 -2.30 -7.70
C PHE A 152 8.62 -2.01 -8.34
N VAL A 153 9.70 -2.65 -7.86
CA VAL A 153 11.05 -2.50 -8.44
C VAL A 153 11.04 -2.92 -9.91
N TYR A 154 10.43 -4.05 -10.24
CA TYR A 154 10.36 -4.51 -11.62
C TYR A 154 9.56 -3.57 -12.51
N GLN A 155 8.36 -3.16 -12.07
CA GLN A 155 7.44 -2.32 -12.84
C GLN A 155 7.96 -0.91 -13.08
N PHE A 156 8.74 -0.37 -12.14
CA PHE A 156 9.21 1.01 -12.18
C PHE A 156 10.74 1.15 -12.31
N ARG A 157 11.43 0.06 -12.64
CA ARG A 157 12.89 -0.04 -12.75
C ARG A 157 13.54 1.12 -13.53
N ASP A 158 12.98 1.48 -14.69
CA ASP A 158 13.54 2.51 -15.54
C ASP A 158 13.46 3.91 -14.91
N LYS A 159 12.45 4.16 -14.08
CA LYS A 159 12.29 5.42 -13.33
C LYS A 159 13.21 5.46 -12.10
N ILE A 160 13.50 4.29 -11.52
CA ILE A 160 14.45 4.14 -10.41
C ILE A 160 15.87 4.45 -10.89
N SER A 161 16.25 3.90 -12.05
CA SER A 161 17.59 4.11 -12.66
C SER A 161 17.85 5.57 -13.06
N GLN A 162 16.81 6.38 -13.23
CA GLN A 162 16.91 7.81 -13.56
C GLN A 162 16.98 8.72 -12.32
N GLY A 163 17.22 8.17 -11.11
CA GLY A 163 17.39 8.95 -9.88
C GLY A 163 16.09 9.55 -9.30
N ASN A 164 14.93 9.23 -9.87
CA ASN A 164 13.64 9.76 -9.42
C ASN A 164 12.98 8.96 -8.28
N VAL A 165 13.63 7.94 -7.74
CA VAL A 165 13.08 7.07 -6.70
C VAL A 165 14.10 6.77 -5.62
N GLU A 166 14.32 7.72 -4.72
CA GLU A 166 15.07 7.53 -3.45
C GLU A 166 14.40 6.53 -2.47
N ILE A 167 13.30 5.90 -2.84
CA ILE A 167 12.39 5.23 -1.89
C ILE A 167 12.71 3.74 -1.72
N ILE A 168 13.50 3.12 -2.61
CA ILE A 168 13.69 1.66 -2.63
C ILE A 168 15.07 1.23 -2.13
N GLU A 169 16.04 2.14 -2.11
CA GLU A 169 17.39 1.89 -1.56
C GLU A 169 17.45 2.23 -0.06
N THR A 170 16.95 1.36 0.78
CA THR A 170 17.21 1.43 2.22
C THR A 170 18.22 0.35 2.61
N ARG A 171 19.44 0.79 2.93
CA ARG A 171 20.39 0.23 3.91
C ARG A 171 20.72 -1.27 3.90
N GLU A 172 20.46 -2.02 2.84
CA GLU A 172 20.95 -3.41 2.75
C GLU A 172 22.39 -3.53 2.18
N ASN A 173 23.00 -2.40 1.71
CA ASN A 173 24.34 -2.41 1.11
C ASN A 173 25.47 -1.96 2.05
N ILE A 174 25.23 -1.81 3.35
CA ILE A 174 26.28 -1.38 4.31
C ILE A 174 26.86 -2.57 5.08
N GLU A 175 26.17 -3.70 5.19
CA GLU A 175 26.66 -4.85 5.98
C GLU A 175 27.59 -5.83 5.24
N THR A 176 27.79 -5.66 3.92
CA THR A 176 28.66 -6.56 3.14
C THR A 176 30.04 -6.01 2.81
N ARG A 177 30.41 -4.83 3.34
CA ARG A 177 31.74 -4.22 3.09
C ARG A 177 32.69 -4.17 4.30
N GLU A 178 32.29 -4.69 5.46
CA GLU A 178 33.15 -4.68 6.66
C GLU A 178 33.75 -6.06 7.04
N THR A 179 33.66 -7.08 6.19
CA THR A 179 34.23 -8.40 6.51
C THR A 179 35.38 -8.86 5.60
N ASP A 180 35.90 -8.00 4.69
CA ASP A 180 37.02 -8.38 3.82
C ASP A 180 38.35 -7.66 4.09
N ASP A 181 38.49 -7.02 5.25
CA ASP A 181 39.82 -6.47 5.69
C ASP A 181 40.10 -6.86 7.15
N LEU A 182 40.49 -8.14 7.36
CA LEU A 182 41.35 -8.57 8.47
C LEU A 182 42.04 -9.87 8.13
#